data_48efdd3c018e0dbff44d58b2a4ce77b6
#
_entry.id   48efdd3c018e0dbff44d58b2a4ce77b6
#
_cell.length_a   1.000
_cell.length_b   1.000
_cell.length_c   1.000
_cell.angle_alpha   90.00
_cell.angle_beta   90.00
_cell.angle_gamma   90.00
#
_symmetry.space_group_name_H-M   'P 1'
#
loop_
_entity.id
_entity.type
_entity.pdbx_description
1 polymer ?
#
loop_
_entity_poly.entity_id
_entity_poly.type
_entity_poly.pdbx_seq_one_letter_code
_entity_poly.pdbx_strand_id
1 'polypeptide(L)'
;MSKPTSKFLLILGIILISINLRTSIASVGPLIPFIREDLGISNGLAGFLTTLSLITFAIFSLFAPSLGKKLGHGKAIFLGISLLSIGVVIRVLGGIELLYLGTALTGIGIVTANVLMIPFFKARIPEQIGLMTALLSTGMSLFAAIASGVSVPLAEDWGLGWRGSLVSWVILMVLALIVWIPQLKPHSTQQTGSAKPAKNVWKSRLAWQVTLFMGAQSVMYFTMITWLPDMLIARGMSPVNAGIALSYMQLISLIGTFFAPNLLMRLNQQSGVVLIVGIGYLVGYGSLFITNEIVTFAALTIIGIGSGASLSIAYTLISMRTAEDLTTAKLSGMVQSAGYVLAALGPLVFGISLDLFDNWNILIWFLLAMTVQFIVFGWPAGRDKKI
;
A
#
# COMPACT_ATOMS: atom_id res chain seq x y z
N MET A 1 29.55 -13.58 15.38
CA MET A 1 29.66 -12.20 14.86
C MET A 1 29.61 -12.25 13.33
N SER A 2 28.57 -11.72 12.69
CA SER A 2 28.51 -11.65 11.21
C SER A 2 29.54 -10.65 10.70
N LYS A 3 30.25 -11.00 9.64
CA LYS A 3 31.21 -10.09 8.98
C LYS A 3 30.52 -8.76 8.63
N PRO A 4 31.16 -7.59 8.84
CA PRO A 4 30.54 -6.27 8.61
C PRO A 4 29.95 -6.10 7.20
N THR A 5 30.58 -6.72 6.19
CA THR A 5 30.09 -6.75 4.80
C THR A 5 28.72 -7.45 4.65
N SER A 6 28.45 -8.47 5.49
CA SER A 6 27.15 -9.18 5.46
C SER A 6 26.00 -8.32 6.01
N LYS A 7 26.28 -7.46 7.00
CA LYS A 7 25.26 -6.55 7.59
C LYS A 7 24.93 -5.40 6.64
N PHE A 8 25.93 -4.83 5.97
CA PHE A 8 25.73 -3.78 4.96
C PHE A 8 24.86 -4.29 3.80
N LEU A 9 25.21 -5.45 3.20
CA LEU A 9 24.44 -6.04 2.11
C LEU A 9 23.00 -6.38 2.53
N LEU A 10 22.78 -6.76 3.78
CA LEU A 10 21.46 -7.02 4.31
C LEU A 10 20.61 -5.73 4.37
N ILE A 11 21.16 -4.66 4.93
CA ILE A 11 20.45 -3.36 5.02
C ILE A 11 20.18 -2.81 3.62
N LEU A 12 21.18 -2.85 2.73
CA LEU A 12 21.02 -2.43 1.34
C LEU A 12 19.94 -3.25 0.61
N GLY A 13 19.92 -4.56 0.83
CA GLY A 13 18.89 -5.45 0.28
C GLY A 13 17.49 -5.11 0.80
N ILE A 14 17.34 -4.81 2.08
CA ILE A 14 16.06 -4.38 2.67
C ILE A 14 15.59 -3.06 2.03
N ILE A 15 16.48 -2.09 1.88
CA ILE A 15 16.19 -0.81 1.23
C ILE A 15 15.75 -1.04 -0.23
N LEU A 16 16.54 -1.78 -1.01
CA LEU A 16 16.20 -2.07 -2.40
C LEU A 16 14.86 -2.81 -2.56
N ILE A 17 14.57 -3.77 -1.66
CA ILE A 17 13.28 -4.45 -1.66
C ILE A 17 12.15 -3.46 -1.34
N SER A 18 12.30 -2.63 -0.29
CA SER A 18 11.28 -1.65 0.08
C SER A 18 10.92 -0.69 -1.05
N ILE A 19 11.92 -0.25 -1.80
CA ILE A 19 11.75 0.56 -3.01
C ILE A 19 10.82 -0.14 -4.00
N ASN A 20 11.11 -1.40 -4.32
CA ASN A 20 10.42 -2.14 -5.36
C ASN A 20 8.98 -2.54 -5.00
N LEU A 21 8.68 -2.73 -3.70
CA LEU A 21 7.33 -3.11 -3.25
C LEU A 21 6.26 -2.05 -3.51
N ARG A 22 6.62 -0.79 -3.66
CA ARG A 22 5.65 0.31 -3.87
C ARG A 22 5.76 0.98 -5.22
N THR A 23 6.95 1.08 -5.81
CA THR A 23 7.12 1.72 -7.11
C THR A 23 6.26 1.09 -8.19
N SER A 24 6.18 -0.26 -8.20
CA SER A 24 5.43 -1.02 -9.21
C SER A 24 3.91 -0.78 -9.20
N ILE A 25 3.35 -0.28 -8.10
CA ILE A 25 1.93 0.10 -7.99
C ILE A 25 1.78 1.60 -8.18
N ALA A 26 2.59 2.39 -7.47
CA ALA A 26 2.45 3.84 -7.44
C ALA A 26 2.76 4.52 -8.79
N SER A 27 3.59 3.90 -9.63
CA SER A 27 3.89 4.38 -10.98
C SER A 27 2.72 4.22 -11.96
N VAL A 28 1.74 3.36 -11.68
CA VAL A 28 0.64 3.07 -12.62
C VAL A 28 -0.38 4.20 -12.66
N GLY A 29 -0.77 4.76 -11.50
CA GLY A 29 -1.82 5.77 -11.41
C GLY A 29 -1.62 6.96 -12.37
N PRO A 30 -0.48 7.66 -12.35
CA PRO A 30 -0.21 8.78 -13.26
C PRO A 30 -0.17 8.38 -14.75
N LEU A 31 0.03 7.10 -15.05
CA LEU A 31 0.10 6.57 -16.42
C LEU A 31 -1.24 6.02 -16.94
N ILE A 32 -2.28 5.97 -16.11
CA ILE A 32 -3.62 5.47 -16.52
C ILE A 32 -4.16 6.14 -17.77
N PRO A 33 -4.12 7.48 -17.92
CA PRO A 33 -4.58 8.13 -19.16
C PRO A 33 -3.87 7.61 -20.42
N PHE A 34 -2.54 7.46 -20.34
CA PHE A 34 -1.72 6.97 -21.46
C PHE A 34 -2.00 5.49 -21.77
N ILE A 35 -2.21 4.66 -20.75
CA ILE A 35 -2.56 3.24 -20.90
C ILE A 35 -3.94 3.11 -21.55
N ARG A 36 -4.92 3.94 -21.14
CA ARG A 36 -6.26 3.92 -21.70
C ARG A 36 -6.27 4.33 -23.16
N GLU A 37 -5.54 5.39 -23.49
CA GLU A 37 -5.44 5.90 -24.87
C GLU A 37 -4.78 4.86 -25.79
N ASP A 38 -3.65 4.28 -25.39
CA ASP A 38 -2.89 3.33 -26.21
C ASP A 38 -3.61 1.97 -26.39
N LEU A 39 -4.34 1.50 -25.38
CA LEU A 39 -5.00 0.20 -25.39
C LEU A 39 -6.51 0.25 -25.67
N GLY A 40 -7.08 1.45 -25.77
CA GLY A 40 -8.52 1.64 -26.00
C GLY A 40 -9.40 1.06 -24.90
N ILE A 41 -8.96 1.09 -23.64
CA ILE A 41 -9.67 0.49 -22.50
C ILE A 41 -10.53 1.52 -21.75
N SER A 42 -11.66 1.05 -21.18
CA SER A 42 -12.54 1.88 -20.36
C SER A 42 -11.92 2.23 -18.98
N ASN A 43 -12.53 3.20 -18.29
CA ASN A 43 -12.12 3.55 -16.92
C ASN A 43 -12.29 2.36 -15.96
N GLY A 44 -13.37 1.58 -16.10
CA GLY A 44 -13.57 0.37 -15.31
C GLY A 44 -12.43 -0.64 -15.46
N LEU A 45 -11.99 -0.89 -16.71
CA LEU A 45 -10.85 -1.76 -17.00
C LEU A 45 -9.53 -1.19 -16.46
N ALA A 46 -9.31 0.12 -16.54
CA ALA A 46 -8.13 0.75 -15.97
C ALA A 46 -8.12 0.67 -14.44
N GLY A 47 -9.25 0.92 -13.77
CA GLY A 47 -9.40 0.74 -12.32
C GLY A 47 -9.17 -0.71 -11.87
N PHE A 48 -9.49 -1.68 -12.73
CA PHE A 48 -9.25 -3.10 -12.46
C PHE A 48 -7.76 -3.44 -12.33
N LEU A 49 -6.84 -2.65 -12.89
CA LEU A 49 -5.39 -2.86 -12.68
C LEU A 49 -5.01 -2.77 -11.20
N THR A 50 -5.46 -1.75 -10.50
CA THR A 50 -5.21 -1.61 -9.06
C THR A 50 -6.00 -2.65 -8.27
N THR A 51 -7.26 -2.87 -8.62
CA THR A 51 -8.13 -3.90 -8.04
C THR A 51 -7.50 -5.29 -8.11
N LEU A 52 -6.97 -5.69 -9.26
CA LEU A 52 -6.32 -6.99 -9.46
C LEU A 52 -5.12 -7.17 -8.54
N SER A 53 -4.29 -6.14 -8.37
CA SER A 53 -3.18 -6.16 -7.41
C SER A 53 -3.68 -6.37 -5.97
N LEU A 54 -4.78 -5.72 -5.58
CA LEU A 54 -5.34 -5.84 -4.23
C LEU A 54 -6.02 -7.20 -4.00
N ILE A 55 -6.66 -7.77 -5.02
CA ILE A 55 -7.20 -9.14 -4.97
C ILE A 55 -6.05 -10.14 -4.76
N THR A 56 -4.96 -9.98 -5.51
CA THR A 56 -3.78 -10.84 -5.30
C THR A 56 -3.20 -10.68 -3.90
N PHE A 57 -3.20 -9.47 -3.33
CA PHE A 57 -2.79 -9.25 -1.94
C PHE A 57 -3.70 -9.98 -0.95
N ALA A 58 -5.01 -9.87 -1.11
CA ALA A 58 -5.97 -10.54 -0.23
C ALA A 58 -5.81 -12.06 -0.22
N ILE A 59 -5.64 -12.65 -1.41
CA ILE A 59 -5.52 -14.11 -1.57
C ILE A 59 -4.14 -14.61 -1.14
N PHE A 60 -3.08 -14.04 -1.69
CA PHE A 60 -1.73 -14.60 -1.52
C PHE A 60 -1.09 -14.23 -0.19
N SER A 61 -1.58 -13.22 0.54
CA SER A 61 -1.16 -12.96 1.93
C SER A 61 -1.39 -14.16 2.84
N LEU A 62 -2.39 -14.99 2.57
CA LEU A 62 -2.69 -16.20 3.33
C LEU A 62 -1.69 -17.35 3.04
N PHE A 63 -1.13 -17.39 1.84
CA PHE A 63 -0.21 -18.44 1.41
C PHE A 63 1.26 -18.10 1.67
N ALA A 64 1.61 -16.81 1.70
CA ALA A 64 2.99 -16.35 1.89
C ALA A 64 3.67 -16.92 3.15
N PRO A 65 3.03 -16.98 4.35
CA PRO A 65 3.66 -17.59 5.52
C PRO A 65 3.99 -19.08 5.34
N SER A 66 3.13 -19.83 4.64
CA SER A 66 3.36 -21.25 4.35
C SER A 66 4.53 -21.44 3.39
N LEU A 67 4.65 -20.57 2.39
CA LEU A 67 5.80 -20.53 1.46
C LEU A 67 7.09 -20.23 2.21
N GLY A 68 7.06 -19.24 3.12
CA GLY A 68 8.20 -18.88 3.98
C GLY A 68 8.65 -20.04 4.89
N LYS A 69 7.72 -20.83 5.40
CA LYS A 69 8.03 -22.04 6.20
C LYS A 69 8.68 -23.13 5.35
N LYS A 70 8.18 -23.37 4.12
CA LYS A 70 8.69 -24.44 3.23
C LYS A 70 10.05 -24.12 2.62
N LEU A 71 10.24 -22.92 2.10
CA LEU A 71 11.45 -22.51 1.37
C LEU A 71 12.49 -21.82 2.27
N GLY A 72 12.07 -21.33 3.43
CA GLY A 72 12.79 -20.33 4.22
C GLY A 72 12.50 -18.90 3.75
N HIS A 73 12.42 -17.97 4.71
CA HIS A 73 12.01 -16.57 4.42
C HIS A 73 12.87 -15.90 3.34
N GLY A 74 14.21 -16.07 3.39
CA GLY A 74 15.12 -15.44 2.41
C GLY A 74 14.87 -15.89 0.96
N LYS A 75 14.68 -17.20 0.73
CA LYS A 75 14.38 -17.76 -0.59
C LYS A 75 12.98 -17.37 -1.07
N ALA A 76 12.00 -17.37 -0.17
CA ALA A 76 10.62 -16.99 -0.52
C ALA A 76 10.51 -15.49 -0.87
N ILE A 77 11.25 -14.61 -0.19
CA ILE A 77 11.36 -13.19 -0.55
C ILE A 77 12.03 -13.05 -1.93
N PHE A 78 13.11 -13.77 -2.19
CA PHE A 78 13.78 -13.75 -3.50
C PHE A 78 12.82 -14.16 -4.63
N LEU A 79 12.06 -15.24 -4.42
CA LEU A 79 11.01 -15.68 -5.37
C LEU A 79 9.95 -14.58 -5.56
N GLY A 80 9.53 -13.92 -4.49
CA GLY A 80 8.59 -12.79 -4.56
C GLY A 80 9.11 -11.66 -5.44
N ILE A 81 10.35 -11.21 -5.24
CA ILE A 81 10.96 -10.15 -6.06
C ILE A 81 11.19 -10.62 -7.50
N SER A 82 11.53 -11.89 -7.72
CA SER A 82 11.63 -12.46 -9.08
C SER A 82 10.29 -12.43 -9.81
N LEU A 83 9.19 -12.86 -9.16
CA LEU A 83 7.85 -12.79 -9.72
C LEU A 83 7.41 -11.36 -10.01
N LEU A 84 7.73 -10.43 -9.10
CA LEU A 84 7.49 -9.01 -9.30
C LEU A 84 8.22 -8.50 -10.54
N SER A 85 9.50 -8.81 -10.70
CA SER A 85 10.32 -8.39 -11.86
C SER A 85 9.76 -8.94 -13.16
N ILE A 86 9.46 -10.23 -13.20
CA ILE A 86 8.84 -10.90 -14.35
C ILE A 86 7.49 -10.28 -14.67
N GLY A 87 6.67 -10.03 -13.66
CA GLY A 87 5.37 -9.38 -13.81
C GLY A 87 5.45 -8.00 -14.43
N VAL A 88 6.42 -7.17 -13.98
CA VAL A 88 6.64 -5.83 -14.56
C VAL A 88 7.07 -5.90 -16.01
N VAL A 89 7.91 -6.88 -16.40
CA VAL A 89 8.30 -7.09 -17.79
C VAL A 89 7.09 -7.56 -18.62
N ILE A 90 6.37 -8.58 -18.17
CA ILE A 90 5.24 -9.14 -18.93
C ILE A 90 4.17 -8.08 -19.19
N ARG A 91 3.84 -7.21 -18.23
CA ARG A 91 2.77 -6.21 -18.38
C ARG A 91 3.04 -5.15 -19.45
N VAL A 92 4.27 -5.03 -19.97
CA VAL A 92 4.64 -4.05 -21.00
C VAL A 92 4.90 -4.66 -22.37
N LEU A 93 4.89 -6.01 -22.49
CA LEU A 93 5.24 -6.71 -23.74
C LEU A 93 4.11 -6.78 -24.78
N GLY A 94 2.85 -6.49 -24.40
CA GLY A 94 1.75 -6.69 -25.33
C GLY A 94 0.48 -5.92 -24.98
N GLY A 95 -0.66 -6.52 -25.34
CA GLY A 95 -1.99 -5.97 -25.12
C GLY A 95 -2.50 -6.11 -23.68
N ILE A 96 -3.82 -6.00 -23.56
CA ILE A 96 -4.51 -5.98 -22.26
C ILE A 96 -4.33 -7.28 -21.46
N GLU A 97 -4.25 -8.43 -22.13
CA GLU A 97 -4.09 -9.72 -21.46
C GLU A 97 -2.75 -9.81 -20.72
N LEU A 98 -1.65 -9.38 -21.38
CA LEU A 98 -0.33 -9.36 -20.77
C LEU A 98 -0.21 -8.28 -19.70
N LEU A 99 -0.89 -7.15 -19.88
CA LEU A 99 -0.97 -6.09 -18.87
C LEU A 99 -1.60 -6.64 -17.57
N TYR A 100 -2.71 -7.37 -17.64
CA TYR A 100 -3.35 -7.96 -16.46
C TYR A 100 -2.57 -9.14 -15.89
N LEU A 101 -2.06 -10.04 -16.73
CA LEU A 101 -1.22 -11.13 -16.26
C LEU A 101 0.01 -10.63 -15.52
N GLY A 102 0.71 -9.67 -16.10
CA GLY A 102 1.88 -9.04 -15.48
C GLY A 102 1.52 -8.31 -14.18
N THR A 103 0.36 -7.64 -14.13
CA THR A 103 -0.13 -6.98 -12.91
C THR A 103 -0.45 -7.99 -11.81
N ALA A 104 -1.07 -9.13 -12.14
CA ALA A 104 -1.32 -10.19 -11.17
C ALA A 104 -0.01 -10.78 -10.60
N LEU A 105 0.95 -11.10 -11.47
CA LEU A 105 2.28 -11.59 -11.06
C LEU A 105 3.02 -10.57 -10.19
N THR A 106 2.96 -9.30 -10.55
CA THR A 106 3.52 -8.19 -9.76
C THR A 106 2.89 -8.17 -8.37
N GLY A 107 1.57 -8.27 -8.27
CA GLY A 107 0.84 -8.30 -7.00
C GLY A 107 1.22 -9.49 -6.12
N ILE A 108 1.30 -10.69 -6.70
CA ILE A 108 1.75 -11.90 -5.99
C ILE A 108 3.18 -11.73 -5.46
N GLY A 109 4.06 -11.18 -6.28
CA GLY A 109 5.45 -10.91 -5.91
C GLY A 109 5.57 -9.94 -4.73
N ILE A 110 4.84 -8.82 -4.81
CA ILE A 110 4.82 -7.79 -3.76
C ILE A 110 4.33 -8.37 -2.43
N VAL A 111 3.17 -9.03 -2.42
CA VAL A 111 2.60 -9.53 -1.17
C VAL A 111 3.46 -10.62 -0.55
N THR A 112 4.06 -11.49 -1.37
CA THR A 112 4.97 -12.54 -0.89
C THR A 112 6.16 -11.95 -0.18
N ALA A 113 6.83 -10.96 -0.79
CA ALA A 113 7.97 -10.31 -0.16
C ALA A 113 7.55 -9.48 1.06
N ASN A 114 6.49 -8.67 0.97
CA ASN A 114 6.04 -7.78 2.04
C ASN A 114 5.66 -8.55 3.32
N VAL A 115 4.86 -9.61 3.19
CA VAL A 115 4.40 -10.42 4.34
C VAL A 115 5.57 -11.13 5.04
N LEU A 116 6.61 -11.52 4.28
CA LEU A 116 7.74 -12.28 4.81
C LEU A 116 8.87 -11.41 5.37
N MET A 117 8.89 -10.09 5.10
CA MET A 117 9.96 -9.22 5.60
C MET A 117 10.01 -9.15 7.13
N ILE A 118 8.87 -9.00 7.81
CA ILE A 118 8.85 -8.91 9.28
C ILE A 118 9.29 -10.23 9.94
N PRO A 119 8.76 -11.41 9.55
CA PRO A 119 9.30 -12.69 10.02
C PRO A 119 10.79 -12.88 9.73
N PHE A 120 11.27 -12.40 8.57
CA PHE A 120 12.69 -12.43 8.23
C PHE A 120 13.52 -11.57 9.20
N PHE A 121 13.07 -10.33 9.52
CA PHE A 121 13.76 -9.49 10.51
C PHE A 121 13.82 -10.14 11.86
N LYS A 122 12.70 -10.72 12.34
CA LYS A 122 12.63 -11.42 13.62
C LYS A 122 13.60 -12.60 13.69
N ALA A 123 13.79 -13.31 12.59
CA ALA A 123 14.71 -14.44 12.51
C ALA A 123 16.19 -14.06 12.39
N ARG A 124 16.50 -12.93 11.74
CA ARG A 124 17.87 -12.54 11.40
C ARG A 124 18.46 -11.46 12.28
N ILE A 125 17.64 -10.48 12.69
CA ILE A 125 18.09 -9.27 13.39
C ILE A 125 17.04 -8.90 14.46
N PRO A 126 16.76 -9.76 15.43
CA PRO A 126 15.71 -9.52 16.43
C PRO A 126 15.94 -8.22 17.22
N GLU A 127 17.20 -7.84 17.46
CA GLU A 127 17.58 -6.64 18.21
C GLU A 127 17.26 -5.33 17.47
N GLN A 128 17.05 -5.38 16.15
CA GLN A 128 16.86 -4.20 15.30
C GLN A 128 15.55 -4.23 14.49
N ILE A 129 14.56 -5.02 14.92
CA ILE A 129 13.27 -5.16 14.23
C ILE A 129 12.62 -3.79 13.98
N GLY A 130 12.60 -2.93 14.98
CA GLY A 130 12.01 -1.58 14.88
C GLY A 130 12.68 -0.75 13.80
N LEU A 131 14.02 -0.71 13.79
CA LEU A 131 14.79 0.03 12.77
C LEU A 131 14.56 -0.53 11.37
N MET A 132 14.59 -1.86 11.20
CA MET A 132 14.39 -2.49 9.90
C MET A 132 12.97 -2.29 9.38
N THR A 133 11.97 -2.35 10.26
CA THR A 133 10.58 -2.04 9.89
C THR A 133 10.40 -0.58 9.51
N ALA A 134 11.05 0.34 10.23
CA ALA A 134 11.05 1.76 9.88
C ALA A 134 11.70 2.01 8.52
N LEU A 135 12.87 1.40 8.23
CA LEU A 135 13.53 1.48 6.93
C LEU A 135 12.65 0.93 5.80
N LEU A 136 12.01 -0.22 6.02
CA LEU A 136 11.07 -0.82 5.06
C LEU A 136 9.91 0.15 4.76
N SER A 137 9.23 0.63 5.79
CA SER A 137 8.05 1.50 5.63
C SER A 137 8.40 2.85 5.01
N THR A 138 9.50 3.47 5.47
CA THR A 138 9.96 4.75 4.92
C THR A 138 10.40 4.61 3.47
N GLY A 139 11.16 3.55 3.14
CA GLY A 139 11.57 3.27 1.77
C GLY A 139 10.35 3.06 0.87
N MET A 140 9.37 2.28 1.30
CA MET A 140 8.12 2.07 0.54
C MET A 140 7.39 3.40 0.28
N SER A 141 7.22 4.25 1.29
CA SER A 141 6.47 5.50 1.16
C SER A 141 7.22 6.54 0.32
N LEU A 142 8.51 6.69 0.56
CA LEU A 142 9.36 7.63 -0.20
C LEU A 142 9.40 7.28 -1.69
N PHE A 143 9.63 6.00 -2.00
CA PHE A 143 9.72 5.57 -3.39
C PHE A 143 8.37 5.43 -4.07
N ALA A 144 7.27 5.27 -3.33
CA ALA A 144 5.93 5.45 -3.89
C ALA A 144 5.73 6.88 -4.40
N ALA A 145 6.15 7.87 -3.61
CA ALA A 145 6.06 9.27 -4.00
C ALA A 145 6.96 9.58 -5.21
N ILE A 146 8.22 9.14 -5.18
CA ILE A 146 9.16 9.32 -6.31
C ILE A 146 8.57 8.67 -7.58
N ALA A 147 8.09 7.43 -7.49
CA ALA A 147 7.53 6.73 -8.64
C ALA A 147 6.33 7.47 -9.24
N SER A 148 5.43 7.98 -8.41
CA SER A 148 4.29 8.77 -8.89
C SER A 148 4.72 10.08 -9.58
N GLY A 149 5.74 10.76 -9.04
CA GLY A 149 6.22 12.03 -9.60
C GLY A 149 7.02 11.88 -10.90
N VAL A 150 7.82 10.80 -11.03
CA VAL A 150 8.71 10.63 -12.20
C VAL A 150 8.09 9.80 -13.32
N SER A 151 6.96 9.15 -13.10
CA SER A 151 6.36 8.24 -14.11
C SER A 151 5.99 8.97 -15.40
N VAL A 152 5.36 10.14 -15.32
CA VAL A 152 4.99 10.94 -16.49
C VAL A 152 6.21 11.57 -17.16
N PRO A 153 7.14 12.24 -16.45
CA PRO A 153 8.39 12.69 -17.04
C PRO A 153 9.17 11.61 -17.80
N LEU A 154 9.25 10.39 -17.25
CA LEU A 154 9.89 9.27 -17.95
C LEU A 154 9.13 8.90 -19.23
N ALA A 155 7.80 8.96 -19.21
CA ALA A 155 6.99 8.60 -20.37
C ALA A 155 7.02 9.68 -21.46
N GLU A 156 6.86 10.96 -21.13
CA GLU A 156 6.74 12.09 -22.06
C GLU A 156 8.09 12.75 -22.33
N ASP A 157 8.75 13.33 -21.31
CA ASP A 157 9.94 14.15 -21.48
C ASP A 157 11.15 13.34 -21.99
N TRP A 158 11.26 12.07 -21.53
CA TRP A 158 12.31 11.15 -21.98
C TRP A 158 11.86 10.28 -23.15
N GLY A 159 10.61 10.40 -23.61
CA GLY A 159 10.08 9.71 -24.78
C GLY A 159 10.01 8.18 -24.64
N LEU A 160 10.02 7.64 -23.41
CA LEU A 160 10.00 6.19 -23.19
C LEU A 160 8.57 5.59 -23.34
N GLY A 161 7.55 6.43 -23.39
CA GLY A 161 6.16 6.02 -23.31
C GLY A 161 5.83 5.37 -21.97
N TRP A 162 4.56 5.03 -21.74
CA TRP A 162 4.13 4.42 -20.48
C TRP A 162 4.78 3.04 -20.24
N ARG A 163 5.04 2.27 -21.30
CA ARG A 163 5.70 0.96 -21.22
C ARG A 163 7.14 1.10 -20.73
N GLY A 164 7.90 2.02 -21.31
CA GLY A 164 9.29 2.27 -20.92
C GLY A 164 9.39 2.85 -19.51
N SER A 165 8.47 3.74 -19.12
CA SER A 165 8.37 4.28 -17.76
C SER A 165 8.16 3.15 -16.74
N LEU A 166 7.25 2.21 -17.00
CA LEU A 166 7.00 1.09 -16.08
C LEU A 166 8.17 0.10 -16.02
N VAL A 167 8.79 -0.23 -17.16
CA VAL A 167 9.89 -1.22 -17.17
C VAL A 167 11.21 -0.68 -16.63
N SER A 168 11.39 0.64 -16.61
CA SER A 168 12.60 1.26 -16.05
C SER A 168 12.89 0.85 -14.59
N TRP A 169 11.83 0.60 -13.82
CA TRP A 169 11.94 0.14 -12.43
C TRP A 169 12.54 -1.26 -12.29
N VAL A 170 12.57 -2.08 -13.36
CA VAL A 170 13.18 -3.43 -13.35
C VAL A 170 14.67 -3.37 -13.01
N ILE A 171 15.36 -2.28 -13.35
CA ILE A 171 16.77 -2.08 -13.00
C ILE A 171 16.97 -2.21 -11.48
N LEU A 172 16.13 -1.54 -10.69
CA LEU A 172 16.19 -1.61 -9.22
C LEU A 172 15.78 -2.97 -8.67
N MET A 173 14.91 -3.70 -9.38
CA MET A 173 14.52 -5.07 -9.01
C MET A 173 15.67 -6.05 -9.22
N VAL A 174 16.36 -5.94 -10.34
CA VAL A 174 17.56 -6.76 -10.64
C VAL A 174 18.65 -6.48 -9.61
N LEU A 175 18.89 -5.22 -9.28
CA LEU A 175 19.85 -4.85 -8.23
C LEU A 175 19.44 -5.44 -6.87
N ALA A 176 18.14 -5.40 -6.52
CA ALA A 176 17.61 -6.00 -5.30
C ALA A 176 17.85 -7.51 -5.27
N LEU A 177 17.61 -8.22 -6.38
CA LEU A 177 17.87 -9.66 -6.51
C LEU A 177 19.34 -10.00 -6.31
N ILE A 178 20.25 -9.27 -6.97
CA ILE A 178 21.70 -9.48 -6.84
C ILE A 178 22.16 -9.28 -5.40
N VAL A 179 21.77 -8.17 -4.78
CA VAL A 179 22.15 -7.84 -3.40
C VAL A 179 21.54 -8.82 -2.38
N TRP A 180 20.39 -9.44 -2.72
CA TRP A 180 19.70 -10.39 -1.84
C TRP A 180 20.28 -11.81 -1.88
N ILE A 181 21.11 -12.17 -2.88
CA ILE A 181 21.71 -13.52 -3.03
C ILE A 181 22.34 -14.05 -1.72
N PRO A 182 23.12 -13.28 -0.95
CA PRO A 182 23.70 -13.76 0.30
C PRO A 182 22.67 -14.21 1.35
N GLN A 183 21.41 -13.73 1.26
CA GLN A 183 20.32 -14.04 2.19
C GLN A 183 19.59 -15.34 1.86
N LEU A 184 19.93 -16.01 0.76
CA LEU A 184 19.39 -17.32 0.36
C LEU A 184 19.85 -18.47 1.24
N LYS A 185 20.93 -18.28 2.00
CA LYS A 185 21.47 -19.31 2.91
C LYS A 185 20.48 -19.64 4.01
N PRO A 186 20.19 -20.95 4.25
CA PRO A 186 19.28 -21.37 5.28
C PRO A 186 19.74 -20.84 6.65
N HIS A 187 18.77 -20.31 7.43
CA HIS A 187 18.97 -20.10 8.87
C HIS A 187 17.93 -20.94 9.57
N SER A 188 18.39 -21.63 10.63
CA SER A 188 17.48 -22.37 11.52
C SER A 188 16.52 -21.38 12.16
N THR A 189 15.26 -21.44 11.80
CA THR A 189 14.17 -20.76 12.51
C THR A 189 13.97 -21.54 13.82
N GLN A 190 14.42 -20.98 14.94
CA GLN A 190 13.94 -21.44 16.23
C GLN A 190 12.44 -21.19 16.30
N GLN A 191 11.67 -22.26 16.27
CA GLN A 191 10.25 -22.21 16.62
C GLN A 191 10.17 -21.88 18.11
N THR A 192 9.86 -20.65 18.44
CA THR A 192 9.59 -20.24 19.82
C THR A 192 8.21 -20.75 20.22
N GLY A 193 8.20 -21.67 21.19
CA GLY A 193 7.25 -21.81 22.25
C GLY A 193 5.80 -22.16 21.94
N SER A 194 5.26 -23.03 22.76
CA SER A 194 3.84 -23.35 22.93
C SER A 194 3.00 -22.07 23.10
N ALA A 195 2.32 -21.65 22.06
CA ALA A 195 1.43 -20.51 22.11
C ALA A 195 0.09 -20.91 22.75
N LYS A 196 -0.43 -20.09 23.66
CA LYS A 196 -1.79 -20.22 24.18
C LYS A 196 -2.80 -20.25 23.03
N PRO A 197 -3.92 -20.98 23.15
CA PRO A 197 -4.92 -21.05 22.08
C PRO A 197 -5.48 -19.66 21.79
N ALA A 198 -5.35 -19.22 20.52
CA ALA A 198 -5.81 -17.92 20.10
C ALA A 198 -7.35 -17.86 20.02
N LYS A 199 -7.92 -16.74 20.45
CA LYS A 199 -9.35 -16.46 20.32
C LYS A 199 -9.80 -16.43 18.86
N ASN A 200 -11.07 -16.72 18.62
CA ASN A 200 -11.65 -16.63 17.28
C ASN A 200 -11.99 -15.17 16.95
N VAL A 201 -11.10 -14.49 16.23
CA VAL A 201 -11.26 -13.09 15.86
C VAL A 201 -12.44 -12.82 14.93
N TRP A 202 -12.83 -13.80 14.10
CA TRP A 202 -13.94 -13.65 13.14
C TRP A 202 -15.31 -13.47 13.81
N LYS A 203 -15.47 -13.93 15.05
CA LYS A 203 -16.70 -13.76 15.87
C LYS A 203 -16.68 -12.47 16.68
N SER A 204 -15.58 -11.74 16.74
CA SER A 204 -15.44 -10.52 17.53
C SER A 204 -15.96 -9.30 16.79
N ARG A 205 -16.94 -8.58 17.38
CA ARG A 205 -17.42 -7.30 16.87
C ARG A 205 -16.31 -6.26 16.77
N LEU A 206 -15.39 -6.24 17.75
CA LEU A 206 -14.27 -5.31 17.75
C LEU A 206 -13.28 -5.62 16.60
N ALA A 207 -13.02 -6.91 16.31
CA ALA A 207 -12.19 -7.30 15.18
C ALA A 207 -12.77 -6.81 13.85
N TRP A 208 -14.09 -6.92 13.65
CA TRP A 208 -14.75 -6.38 12.47
C TRP A 208 -14.71 -4.86 12.40
N GLN A 209 -14.84 -4.16 13.53
CA GLN A 209 -14.69 -2.69 13.56
C GLN A 209 -13.29 -2.25 13.10
N VAL A 210 -12.23 -2.90 13.58
CA VAL A 210 -10.85 -2.63 13.14
C VAL A 210 -10.68 -2.99 11.67
N THR A 211 -11.27 -4.10 11.22
CA THR A 211 -11.19 -4.54 9.81
C THR A 211 -11.89 -3.56 8.86
N LEU A 212 -13.09 -3.12 9.19
CA LEU A 212 -13.86 -2.18 8.37
C LEU A 212 -13.25 -0.77 8.38
N PHE A 213 -12.66 -0.36 9.49
CA PHE A 213 -11.85 0.86 9.59
C PHE A 213 -10.63 0.81 8.66
N MET A 214 -9.84 -0.29 8.73
CA MET A 214 -8.70 -0.51 7.83
C MET A 214 -9.15 -0.59 6.37
N GLY A 215 -10.27 -1.25 6.10
CA GLY A 215 -10.84 -1.34 4.75
C GLY A 215 -11.20 0.03 4.20
N ALA A 216 -11.92 0.86 4.96
CA ALA A 216 -12.33 2.19 4.52
C ALA A 216 -11.12 3.09 4.18
N GLN A 217 -10.10 3.15 5.06
CA GLN A 217 -8.89 3.91 4.78
C GLN A 217 -8.15 3.37 3.54
N SER A 218 -8.13 2.05 3.36
CA SER A 218 -7.46 1.44 2.20
C SER A 218 -8.23 1.72 0.90
N VAL A 219 -9.57 1.67 0.92
CA VAL A 219 -10.42 2.10 -0.21
C VAL A 219 -10.06 3.53 -0.61
N MET A 220 -10.07 4.47 0.34
CA MET A 220 -9.76 5.88 0.07
C MET A 220 -8.34 6.03 -0.50
N TYR A 221 -7.35 5.39 0.10
CA TYR A 221 -5.96 5.47 -0.35
C TYR A 221 -5.78 4.93 -1.77
N PHE A 222 -6.22 3.69 -2.04
CA PHE A 222 -6.01 3.08 -3.35
C PHE A 222 -6.84 3.73 -4.45
N THR A 223 -8.01 4.25 -4.13
CA THR A 223 -8.80 5.04 -5.08
C THR A 223 -8.10 6.35 -5.43
N MET A 224 -7.53 7.05 -4.42
CA MET A 224 -6.78 8.28 -4.66
C MET A 224 -5.51 8.06 -5.47
N ILE A 225 -4.69 7.05 -5.17
CA ILE A 225 -3.47 6.80 -5.96
C ILE A 225 -3.76 6.37 -7.40
N THR A 226 -4.94 5.82 -7.65
CA THR A 226 -5.36 5.40 -8.99
C THR A 226 -5.92 6.58 -9.79
N TRP A 227 -6.81 7.36 -9.21
CA TRP A 227 -7.67 8.30 -9.94
C TRP A 227 -7.38 9.78 -9.71
N LEU A 228 -6.61 10.15 -8.66
CA LEU A 228 -6.29 11.56 -8.41
C LEU A 228 -5.59 12.22 -9.61
N PRO A 229 -4.54 11.62 -10.23
CA PRO A 229 -3.89 12.26 -11.37
C PRO A 229 -4.85 12.48 -12.52
N ASP A 230 -5.66 11.48 -12.88
CA ASP A 230 -6.61 11.56 -13.99
C ASP A 230 -7.70 12.62 -13.73
N MET A 231 -8.22 12.70 -12.49
CA MET A 231 -9.14 13.76 -12.08
C MET A 231 -8.53 15.17 -12.23
N LEU A 232 -7.25 15.34 -11.86
CA LEU A 232 -6.57 16.64 -11.96
C LEU A 232 -6.30 17.01 -13.42
N ILE A 233 -5.97 16.05 -14.28
CA ILE A 233 -5.82 16.24 -15.72
C ILE A 233 -7.16 16.66 -16.35
N ALA A 234 -8.25 15.98 -15.99
CA ALA A 234 -9.59 16.34 -16.47
C ALA A 234 -10.03 17.75 -16.05
N ARG A 235 -9.40 18.31 -15.01
CA ARG A 235 -9.61 19.69 -14.54
C ARG A 235 -8.62 20.71 -15.09
N GLY A 236 -7.80 20.31 -16.09
CA GLY A 236 -6.88 21.19 -16.81
C GLY A 236 -5.46 21.24 -16.27
N MET A 237 -5.11 20.40 -15.28
CA MET A 237 -3.71 20.28 -14.83
C MET A 237 -2.89 19.48 -15.86
N SER A 238 -1.63 19.85 -16.07
CA SER A 238 -0.76 19.04 -16.94
C SER A 238 -0.52 17.65 -16.34
N PRO A 239 -0.31 16.60 -17.17
CA PRO A 239 -0.04 15.25 -16.69
C PRO A 239 1.14 15.17 -15.72
N VAL A 240 2.22 15.92 -15.99
CA VAL A 240 3.40 16.02 -15.11
C VAL A 240 3.01 16.59 -13.74
N ASN A 241 2.29 17.72 -13.71
CA ASN A 241 1.87 18.36 -12.45
C ASN A 241 0.88 17.47 -11.67
N ALA A 242 0.00 16.75 -12.34
CA ALA A 242 -0.90 15.79 -11.70
C ALA A 242 -0.15 14.62 -11.03
N GLY A 243 0.90 14.11 -11.67
CA GLY A 243 1.81 13.13 -11.07
C GLY A 243 2.58 13.69 -9.86
N ILE A 244 3.05 14.95 -9.95
CA ILE A 244 3.70 15.67 -8.85
C ILE A 244 2.72 15.88 -7.68
N ALA A 245 1.47 16.23 -7.95
CA ALA A 245 0.45 16.40 -6.91
C ALA A 245 0.20 15.10 -6.13
N LEU A 246 0.13 13.96 -6.81
CA LEU A 246 0.06 12.65 -6.15
C LEU A 246 1.33 12.34 -5.36
N SER A 247 2.50 12.62 -5.91
CA SER A 247 3.80 12.50 -5.22
C SER A 247 3.83 13.33 -3.94
N TYR A 248 3.41 14.59 -4.02
CA TYR A 248 3.30 15.51 -2.88
C TYR A 248 2.42 14.93 -1.78
N MET A 249 1.19 14.47 -2.12
CA MET A 249 0.29 13.85 -1.15
C MET A 249 0.95 12.66 -0.44
N GLN A 250 1.68 11.81 -1.16
CA GLN A 250 2.36 10.64 -0.59
C GLN A 250 3.55 11.04 0.29
N LEU A 251 4.33 12.06 -0.07
CA LEU A 251 5.41 12.59 0.78
C LEU A 251 4.86 13.16 2.09
N ILE A 252 3.81 13.95 2.00
CA ILE A 252 3.14 14.54 3.18
C ILE A 252 2.56 13.44 4.10
N SER A 253 2.18 12.28 3.55
CA SER A 253 1.67 11.16 4.35
C SER A 253 2.68 10.63 5.37
N LEU A 254 3.98 10.81 5.11
CA LEU A 254 5.04 10.44 6.05
C LEU A 254 4.87 11.15 7.41
N ILE A 255 4.43 12.40 7.41
CA ILE A 255 4.18 13.16 8.65
C ILE A 255 3.16 12.42 9.51
N GLY A 256 2.00 12.05 8.93
CA GLY A 256 0.97 11.29 9.64
C GLY A 256 1.47 9.94 10.11
N THR A 257 2.23 9.25 9.26
CA THR A 257 2.78 7.92 9.57
C THR A 257 3.71 7.93 10.79
N PHE A 258 4.56 8.94 10.92
CA PHE A 258 5.52 9.02 12.04
C PHE A 258 4.90 9.55 13.34
N PHE A 259 4.01 10.52 13.25
CA PHE A 259 3.47 11.17 14.45
C PHE A 259 2.29 10.42 15.08
N ALA A 260 1.43 9.77 14.27
CA ALA A 260 0.22 9.15 14.77
C ALA A 260 0.47 8.02 15.80
N PRO A 261 1.40 7.06 15.62
CA PRO A 261 1.62 6.01 16.61
C PRO A 261 2.04 6.56 17.98
N ASN A 262 2.94 7.55 18.00
CA ASN A 262 3.41 8.16 19.24
C ASN A 262 2.28 8.89 19.98
N LEU A 263 1.40 9.56 19.24
CA LEU A 263 0.22 10.22 19.81
C LEU A 263 -0.75 9.19 20.39
N LEU A 264 -1.04 8.10 19.65
CA LEU A 264 -1.98 7.06 20.08
C LEU A 264 -1.52 6.35 21.35
N MET A 265 -0.23 6.08 21.50
CA MET A 265 0.32 5.39 22.66
C MET A 265 0.25 6.23 23.96
N ARG A 266 0.11 7.55 23.84
CA ARG A 266 -0.03 8.47 24.98
C ARG A 266 -1.49 8.64 25.43
N LEU A 267 -2.45 8.16 24.67
CA LEU A 267 -3.88 8.35 24.92
C LEU A 267 -4.52 7.05 25.44
N ASN A 268 -5.36 7.14 26.46
CA ASN A 268 -6.14 6.01 26.97
C ASN A 268 -7.21 5.57 25.95
N GLN A 269 -7.75 6.51 25.19
CA GLN A 269 -8.73 6.24 24.15
C GLN A 269 -8.30 6.92 22.84
N GLN A 270 -8.31 6.16 21.76
CA GLN A 270 -7.85 6.60 20.44
C GLN A 270 -8.99 7.15 19.56
N SER A 271 -10.25 7.06 20.03
CA SER A 271 -11.44 7.51 19.29
C SER A 271 -11.35 8.98 18.85
N GLY A 272 -10.84 9.86 19.74
CA GLY A 272 -10.67 11.28 19.42
C GLY A 272 -9.73 11.54 18.23
N VAL A 273 -8.63 10.78 18.14
CA VAL A 273 -7.68 10.90 17.01
C VAL A 273 -8.32 10.42 15.71
N VAL A 274 -9.09 9.33 15.76
CA VAL A 274 -9.85 8.84 14.60
C VAL A 274 -10.83 9.91 14.10
N LEU A 275 -11.53 10.59 15.02
CA LEU A 275 -12.48 11.64 14.67
C LEU A 275 -11.76 12.85 14.04
N ILE A 276 -10.65 13.31 14.61
CA ILE A 276 -9.86 14.42 14.06
C ILE A 276 -9.39 14.10 12.64
N VAL A 277 -8.86 12.90 12.41
CA VAL A 277 -8.44 12.46 11.07
C VAL A 277 -9.64 12.37 10.12
N GLY A 278 -10.78 11.85 10.59
CA GLY A 278 -12.01 11.78 9.81
C GLY A 278 -12.56 13.16 9.42
N ILE A 279 -12.57 14.12 10.34
CA ILE A 279 -12.93 15.52 10.04
C ILE A 279 -11.93 16.12 9.03
N GLY A 280 -10.64 15.87 9.20
CA GLY A 280 -9.62 16.27 8.23
C GLY A 280 -9.92 15.72 6.83
N TYR A 281 -10.30 14.45 6.71
CA TYR A 281 -10.71 13.87 5.42
C TYR A 281 -11.98 14.52 4.85
N LEU A 282 -13.01 14.80 5.67
CA LEU A 282 -14.21 15.50 5.21
C LEU A 282 -13.89 16.89 4.65
N VAL A 283 -13.02 17.64 5.35
CA VAL A 283 -12.54 18.96 4.90
C VAL A 283 -11.68 18.81 3.64
N GLY A 284 -10.70 17.91 3.64
CA GLY A 284 -9.78 17.71 2.53
C GLY A 284 -10.51 17.27 1.25
N TYR A 285 -11.31 16.20 1.31
CA TYR A 285 -12.08 15.75 0.15
C TYR A 285 -13.15 16.76 -0.28
N GLY A 286 -13.86 17.38 0.68
CA GLY A 286 -14.83 18.43 0.38
C GLY A 286 -14.21 19.64 -0.32
N SER A 287 -12.98 20.02 0.04
CA SER A 287 -12.25 21.11 -0.63
C SER A 287 -11.91 20.81 -2.09
N LEU A 288 -11.83 19.53 -2.48
CA LEU A 288 -11.61 19.14 -3.87
C LEU A 288 -12.78 19.48 -4.81
N PHE A 289 -13.96 19.88 -4.33
CA PHE A 289 -14.99 20.45 -5.19
C PHE A 289 -14.59 21.81 -5.78
N ILE A 290 -13.66 22.50 -5.13
CA ILE A 290 -13.16 23.82 -5.58
C ILE A 290 -12.03 23.58 -6.56
N THR A 291 -12.24 23.98 -7.82
CA THR A 291 -11.23 23.87 -8.88
C THR A 291 -10.26 25.05 -8.79
N ASN A 292 -9.36 24.99 -7.83
CA ASN A 292 -8.30 25.97 -7.61
C ASN A 292 -7.02 25.24 -7.16
N GLU A 293 -5.91 25.56 -7.75
CA GLU A 293 -4.64 24.85 -7.51
C GLU A 293 -4.17 24.95 -6.06
N ILE A 294 -4.22 26.14 -5.47
CA ILE A 294 -3.81 26.37 -4.06
C ILE A 294 -4.69 25.55 -3.12
N VAL A 295 -6.02 25.57 -3.35
CA VAL A 295 -6.99 24.79 -2.56
C VAL A 295 -6.73 23.29 -2.74
N THR A 296 -6.42 22.85 -3.96
CA THR A 296 -6.07 21.46 -4.24
C THR A 296 -4.85 21.02 -3.44
N PHE A 297 -3.74 21.74 -3.45
CA PHE A 297 -2.56 21.39 -2.68
C PHE A 297 -2.79 21.47 -1.16
N ALA A 298 -3.58 22.43 -0.67
CA ALA A 298 -4.00 22.48 0.73
C ALA A 298 -4.84 21.25 1.11
N ALA A 299 -5.79 20.85 0.27
CA ALA A 299 -6.57 19.64 0.43
C ALA A 299 -5.68 18.39 0.46
N LEU A 300 -4.73 18.26 -0.49
CA LEU A 300 -3.79 17.14 -0.55
C LEU A 300 -2.86 17.08 0.66
N THR A 301 -2.52 18.23 1.26
CA THR A 301 -1.80 18.27 2.55
C THR A 301 -2.59 17.59 3.66
N ILE A 302 -3.86 17.97 3.83
CA ILE A 302 -4.74 17.41 4.85
C ILE A 302 -4.99 15.91 4.59
N ILE A 303 -5.31 15.55 3.34
CA ILE A 303 -5.55 14.16 2.93
C ILE A 303 -4.28 13.32 3.12
N GLY A 304 -3.11 13.84 2.74
CA GLY A 304 -1.83 13.16 2.89
C GLY A 304 -1.52 12.84 4.35
N ILE A 305 -1.56 13.84 5.24
CA ILE A 305 -1.37 13.62 6.70
C ILE A 305 -2.37 12.59 7.22
N GLY A 306 -3.65 12.74 6.85
CA GLY A 306 -4.71 11.80 7.23
C GLY A 306 -4.42 10.38 6.75
N SER A 307 -3.94 10.20 5.51
CA SER A 307 -3.64 8.89 4.91
C SER A 307 -2.52 8.16 5.68
N GLY A 308 -1.42 8.83 5.98
CA GLY A 308 -0.35 8.26 6.79
C GLY A 308 -0.79 7.95 8.22
N ALA A 309 -1.54 8.87 8.84
CA ALA A 309 -2.07 8.69 10.18
C ALA A 309 -3.03 7.51 10.25
N SER A 310 -4.00 7.41 9.34
CA SER A 310 -5.04 6.37 9.36
C SER A 310 -4.47 4.96 9.21
N LEU A 311 -3.47 4.77 8.35
CA LEU A 311 -2.77 3.49 8.21
C LEU A 311 -2.03 3.11 9.51
N SER A 312 -1.31 4.07 10.09
CA SER A 312 -0.59 3.86 11.36
C SER A 312 -1.54 3.59 12.53
N ILE A 313 -2.69 4.29 12.58
CA ILE A 313 -3.75 4.03 13.56
C ILE A 313 -4.25 2.58 13.43
N ALA A 314 -4.53 2.11 12.21
CA ALA A 314 -5.03 0.76 11.97
C ALA A 314 -4.06 -0.31 12.51
N TYR A 315 -2.77 -0.21 12.18
CA TYR A 315 -1.77 -1.15 12.69
C TYR A 315 -1.56 -1.06 14.20
N THR A 316 -1.59 0.14 14.78
CA THR A 316 -1.49 0.34 16.22
C THR A 316 -2.70 -0.26 16.95
N LEU A 317 -3.91 -0.09 16.43
CA LEU A 317 -5.12 -0.68 16.99
C LEU A 317 -5.08 -2.21 16.96
N ILE A 318 -4.56 -2.85 15.91
CA ILE A 318 -4.37 -4.31 15.87
C ILE A 318 -3.56 -4.77 17.08
N SER A 319 -2.46 -4.10 17.38
CA SER A 319 -1.60 -4.42 18.51
C SER A 319 -2.25 -4.12 19.86
N MET A 320 -2.92 -2.97 20.01
CA MET A 320 -3.50 -2.52 21.27
C MET A 320 -4.79 -3.29 21.66
N ARG A 321 -5.54 -3.82 20.69
CA ARG A 321 -6.82 -4.52 20.91
C ARG A 321 -6.66 -6.01 21.17
N THR A 322 -5.45 -6.52 21.21
CA THR A 322 -5.13 -7.92 21.50
C THR A 322 -4.14 -8.02 22.66
N ALA A 323 -4.30 -9.05 23.49
CA ALA A 323 -3.40 -9.30 24.64
C ALA A 323 -2.36 -10.39 24.32
N GLU A 324 -2.62 -11.25 23.35
CA GLU A 324 -1.83 -12.44 23.04
C GLU A 324 -1.27 -12.38 21.63
N ASP A 325 0.01 -12.74 21.45
CA ASP A 325 0.70 -12.68 20.14
C ASP A 325 -0.02 -13.46 19.03
N LEU A 326 -0.57 -14.63 19.35
CA LEU A 326 -1.28 -15.45 18.37
C LEU A 326 -2.62 -14.82 17.97
N THR A 327 -3.33 -14.17 18.90
CA THR A 327 -4.55 -13.41 18.63
C THR A 327 -4.24 -12.19 17.80
N THR A 328 -3.14 -11.48 18.08
CA THR A 328 -2.63 -10.35 17.29
C THR A 328 -2.35 -10.77 15.84
N ALA A 329 -1.66 -11.89 15.64
CA ALA A 329 -1.35 -12.42 14.31
C ALA A 329 -2.64 -12.79 13.52
N LYS A 330 -3.62 -13.43 14.19
CA LYS A 330 -4.91 -13.74 13.55
C LYS A 330 -5.71 -12.49 13.20
N LEU A 331 -5.75 -11.48 14.10
CA LEU A 331 -6.42 -10.21 13.83
C LEU A 331 -5.74 -9.50 12.66
N SER A 332 -4.40 -9.43 12.65
CA SER A 332 -3.65 -8.83 11.54
C SER A 332 -3.96 -9.51 10.20
N GLY A 333 -4.00 -10.84 10.19
CA GLY A 333 -4.39 -11.61 8.99
C GLY A 333 -5.81 -11.30 8.52
N MET A 334 -6.79 -11.27 9.44
CA MET A 334 -8.18 -10.92 9.13
C MET A 334 -8.29 -9.49 8.58
N VAL A 335 -7.67 -8.53 9.27
CA VAL A 335 -7.72 -7.10 8.89
C VAL A 335 -7.08 -6.85 7.53
N GLN A 336 -5.95 -7.49 7.24
CA GLN A 336 -5.29 -7.34 5.95
C GLN A 336 -6.07 -8.06 4.83
N SER A 337 -6.46 -9.32 5.02
CA SER A 337 -7.17 -10.08 3.98
C SER A 337 -8.53 -9.43 3.66
N ALA A 338 -9.42 -9.29 4.63
CA ALA A 338 -10.73 -8.68 4.40
C ALA A 338 -10.65 -7.18 4.08
N GLY A 339 -9.68 -6.46 4.65
CA GLY A 339 -9.41 -5.06 4.35
C GLY A 339 -8.98 -4.83 2.90
N TYR A 340 -8.13 -5.71 2.34
CA TYR A 340 -7.73 -5.61 0.93
C TYR A 340 -8.83 -6.04 -0.04
N VAL A 341 -9.71 -6.98 0.34
CA VAL A 341 -10.92 -7.27 -0.45
C VAL A 341 -11.79 -6.03 -0.57
N LEU A 342 -12.03 -5.31 0.53
CA LEU A 342 -12.77 -4.05 0.49
C LEU A 342 -12.03 -2.98 -0.33
N ALA A 343 -10.74 -2.84 -0.12
CA ALA A 343 -9.92 -1.88 -0.85
C ALA A 343 -9.95 -2.09 -2.36
N ALA A 344 -10.01 -3.34 -2.80
CA ALA A 344 -10.07 -3.71 -4.21
C ALA A 344 -11.33 -3.16 -4.92
N LEU A 345 -12.42 -2.96 -4.19
CA LEU A 345 -13.66 -2.42 -4.75
C LEU A 345 -13.54 -0.95 -5.15
N GLY A 346 -12.75 -0.16 -4.42
CA GLY A 346 -12.68 1.29 -4.62
C GLY A 346 -12.32 1.73 -6.04
N PRO A 347 -11.13 1.38 -6.54
CA PRO A 347 -10.70 1.79 -7.89
C PRO A 347 -11.61 1.28 -9.01
N LEU A 348 -12.12 0.05 -8.87
CA LEU A 348 -13.01 -0.57 -9.86
C LEU A 348 -14.38 0.10 -9.90
N VAL A 349 -15.03 0.21 -8.72
CA VAL A 349 -16.38 0.80 -8.62
C VAL A 349 -16.37 2.23 -9.11
N PHE A 350 -15.35 3.00 -8.73
CA PHE A 350 -15.24 4.37 -9.23
C PHE A 350 -15.00 4.41 -10.74
N GLY A 351 -14.11 3.58 -11.30
CA GLY A 351 -13.87 3.53 -12.75
C GLY A 351 -15.14 3.20 -13.54
N ILE A 352 -15.93 2.22 -13.09
CA ILE A 352 -17.24 1.91 -13.68
C ILE A 352 -18.21 3.09 -13.55
N SER A 353 -18.22 3.75 -12.39
CA SER A 353 -19.09 4.93 -12.20
C SER A 353 -18.72 6.07 -13.15
N LEU A 354 -17.43 6.25 -13.41
CA LEU A 354 -16.96 7.24 -14.38
C LEU A 354 -17.37 6.89 -15.82
N ASP A 355 -17.30 5.60 -16.19
CA ASP A 355 -17.79 5.14 -17.50
C ASP A 355 -19.29 5.38 -17.70
N LEU A 356 -20.08 5.31 -16.61
CA LEU A 356 -21.55 5.45 -16.68
C LEU A 356 -22.03 6.90 -16.62
N PHE A 357 -21.35 7.76 -15.84
CA PHE A 357 -21.85 9.09 -15.50
C PHE A 357 -20.97 10.24 -16.02
N ASP A 358 -19.77 9.95 -16.46
CA ASP A 358 -18.77 10.93 -16.96
C ASP A 358 -18.63 12.16 -16.03
N ASN A 359 -18.60 11.93 -14.72
CA ASN A 359 -18.59 12.99 -13.72
C ASN A 359 -17.58 12.73 -12.61
N TRP A 360 -16.48 13.49 -12.61
CA TRP A 360 -15.41 13.40 -11.62
C TRP A 360 -15.83 13.77 -10.19
N ASN A 361 -16.90 14.52 -9.99
CA ASN A 361 -17.38 14.83 -8.65
C ASN A 361 -17.91 13.59 -7.91
N ILE A 362 -18.26 12.51 -8.63
CA ILE A 362 -18.62 11.22 -8.04
C ILE A 362 -17.47 10.67 -7.21
N LEU A 363 -16.21 10.86 -7.63
CA LEU A 363 -15.03 10.48 -6.84
C LEU A 363 -15.07 11.13 -5.45
N ILE A 364 -15.34 12.44 -5.40
CA ILE A 364 -15.34 13.19 -4.14
C ILE A 364 -16.48 12.70 -3.24
N TRP A 365 -17.69 12.51 -3.77
CA TRP A 365 -18.81 11.97 -3.01
C TRP A 365 -18.55 10.56 -2.50
N PHE A 366 -17.93 9.71 -3.33
CA PHE A 366 -17.52 8.37 -2.93
C PHE A 366 -16.52 8.41 -1.76
N LEU A 367 -15.49 9.26 -1.83
CA LEU A 367 -14.49 9.41 -0.78
C LEU A 367 -15.09 9.99 0.52
N LEU A 368 -16.04 10.92 0.41
CA LEU A 368 -16.79 11.45 1.57
C LEU A 368 -17.61 10.34 2.23
N ALA A 369 -18.31 9.51 1.45
CA ALA A 369 -19.05 8.36 1.97
C ALA A 369 -18.13 7.35 2.68
N MET A 370 -16.97 7.05 2.10
CA MET A 370 -15.97 6.19 2.73
C MET A 370 -15.38 6.81 4.00
N THR A 371 -15.28 8.14 4.06
CA THR A 371 -14.87 8.85 5.28
C THR A 371 -15.90 8.71 6.40
N VAL A 372 -17.19 8.74 6.09
CA VAL A 372 -18.25 8.45 7.08
C VAL A 372 -18.09 7.02 7.60
N GLN A 373 -17.89 6.04 6.71
CA GLN A 373 -17.62 4.65 7.11
C GLN A 373 -16.36 4.55 8.00
N PHE A 374 -15.30 5.24 7.65
CA PHE A 374 -14.06 5.32 8.44
C PHE A 374 -14.35 5.81 9.88
N ILE A 375 -15.13 6.88 10.04
CA ILE A 375 -15.50 7.41 11.36
C ILE A 375 -16.39 6.44 12.12
N VAL A 376 -17.43 5.90 11.48
CA VAL A 376 -18.42 5.01 12.11
C VAL A 376 -17.78 3.74 12.66
N PHE A 377 -16.83 3.15 11.98
CA PHE A 377 -16.15 1.94 12.45
C PHE A 377 -14.89 2.25 13.26
N GLY A 378 -14.19 3.33 12.94
CA GLY A 378 -12.98 3.72 13.67
C GLY A 378 -13.23 4.27 15.06
N TRP A 379 -14.32 5.02 15.25
CA TRP A 379 -14.69 5.54 16.57
C TRP A 379 -14.84 4.44 17.64
N PRO A 380 -15.64 3.39 17.45
CA PRO A 380 -15.75 2.31 18.44
C PRO A 380 -14.48 1.44 18.50
N ALA A 381 -13.73 1.27 17.42
CA ALA A 381 -12.45 0.57 17.42
C ALA A 381 -11.38 1.30 18.26
N GLY A 382 -11.48 2.62 18.37
CA GLY A 382 -10.62 3.48 19.17
C GLY A 382 -10.91 3.48 20.68
N ARG A 383 -11.99 2.82 21.16
CA ARG A 383 -12.29 2.70 22.59
C ARG A 383 -11.38 1.69 23.26
N ASP A 384 -11.07 1.89 24.55
CA ASP A 384 -10.23 0.96 25.33
C ASP A 384 -10.98 -0.36 25.62
N LYS A 385 -10.95 -1.27 24.65
CA LYS A 385 -11.51 -2.62 24.71
C LYS A 385 -10.53 -3.60 24.08
N LYS A 386 -10.49 -4.84 24.58
CA LYS A 386 -9.67 -5.93 24.05
C LYS A 386 -10.51 -7.09 23.56
N ILE A 387 -10.00 -7.81 22.54
CA ILE A 387 -10.58 -9.04 21.99
C ILE A 387 -10.32 -10.21 22.94
#